data_edd2ca9683227137106aa4df0ae4e509
#
_entry.id   edd2ca9683227137106aa4df0ae4e509
#
_cell.length_a   1.000
_cell.length_b   1.000
_cell.length_c   1.000
_cell.angle_alpha   90.00
_cell.angle_beta   90.00
_cell.angle_gamma   90.00
#
_symmetry.space_group_name_H-M   'P 1'
#
loop_
_entity.id
_entity.type
_entity.pdbx_description
1 polymer ?
#
loop_
_entity_poly.entity_id
_entity_poly.type
_entity_poly.pdbx_seq_one_letter_code
_entity_poly.pdbx_strand_id
1 'polypeptide(L)'
;MRKDAMKILFVHGMGATPWDAFPTLRRLRKAGHATATFAYFASVETLTSIQARLVARLAALARDGDYALIGHSLGGVLLRHALCSLPAGTRQPRHLFLVGSPMVATRTNIYLNRFRLYKLLFGECGQLVASPQRMAAIGTPDIPLT
;
A
#
# COMPACT_ATOMS: atom_id res chain seq x y z
N MET A 1 -3.43 -4.75 -28.47
CA MET A 1 -3.45 -4.24 -27.08
C MET A 1 -4.65 -3.31 -26.93
N ARG A 2 -5.51 -3.57 -25.93
CA ARG A 2 -6.63 -2.63 -25.66
C ARG A 2 -6.03 -1.29 -25.25
N LYS A 3 -6.59 -0.18 -25.76
CA LYS A 3 -6.13 1.19 -25.56
C LYS A 3 -6.09 1.63 -24.08
N ASP A 4 -6.73 0.87 -23.18
CA ASP A 4 -6.90 1.15 -21.76
C ASP A 4 -6.23 0.10 -20.84
N ALA A 5 -5.36 -0.76 -21.40
CA ALA A 5 -4.61 -1.72 -20.59
C ALA A 5 -3.59 -0.98 -19.73
N MET A 6 -3.63 -1.19 -18.40
CA MET A 6 -2.67 -0.59 -17.48
C MET A 6 -2.08 -1.62 -16.52
N LYS A 7 -0.98 -1.26 -15.88
CA LYS A 7 -0.37 -2.05 -14.81
C LYS A 7 -1.04 -1.73 -13.49
N ILE A 8 -1.39 -2.75 -12.74
CA ILE A 8 -2.04 -2.62 -11.43
C ILE A 8 -1.19 -3.33 -10.38
N LEU A 9 -0.76 -2.58 -9.37
CA LEU A 9 -0.04 -3.12 -8.22
C LEU A 9 -1.00 -3.23 -7.03
N PHE A 10 -1.07 -4.41 -6.44
CA PHE A 10 -1.80 -4.66 -5.19
C PHE A 10 -0.84 -4.77 -4.02
N VAL A 11 -1.18 -4.10 -2.91
CA VAL A 11 -0.46 -4.18 -1.62
C VAL A 11 -1.43 -4.66 -0.55
N HIS A 12 -1.13 -5.81 0.06
CA HIS A 12 -1.99 -6.46 1.05
C HIS A 12 -1.99 -5.73 2.41
N GLY A 13 -2.94 -6.10 3.26
CA GLY A 13 -3.06 -5.59 4.62
C GLY A 13 -2.20 -6.35 5.64
N MET A 14 -2.27 -5.89 6.86
CA MET A 14 -1.63 -6.50 8.02
C MET A 14 -2.23 -7.89 8.30
N GLY A 15 -1.38 -8.90 8.47
CA GLY A 15 -1.83 -10.28 8.67
C GLY A 15 -2.42 -10.95 7.42
N ALA A 16 -2.46 -10.26 6.30
CA ALA A 16 -2.91 -10.76 5.01
C ALA A 16 -1.73 -11.18 4.12
N THR A 17 -2.03 -11.78 2.98
CA THR A 17 -1.05 -12.24 2.01
C THR A 17 -1.37 -11.69 0.61
N PRO A 18 -0.42 -11.71 -0.33
CA PRO A 18 -0.71 -11.35 -1.72
C PRO A 18 -1.83 -12.20 -2.37
N TRP A 19 -2.09 -13.38 -1.86
CA TRP A 19 -3.10 -14.31 -2.38
C TRP A 19 -4.54 -13.90 -2.08
N ASP A 20 -4.76 -13.09 -1.05
CA ASP A 20 -6.11 -12.65 -0.65
C ASP A 20 -6.81 -11.82 -1.75
N ALA A 21 -6.03 -11.18 -2.61
CA ALA A 21 -6.54 -10.44 -3.76
C ALA A 21 -6.70 -11.28 -5.04
N PHE A 22 -6.37 -12.58 -5.00
CA PHE A 22 -6.33 -13.42 -6.20
C PHE A 22 -7.61 -13.36 -7.06
N PRO A 23 -8.84 -13.46 -6.49
CA PRO A 23 -10.06 -13.37 -7.29
C PRO A 23 -10.20 -12.02 -8.01
N THR A 24 -9.90 -10.92 -7.33
CA THR A 24 -9.95 -9.57 -7.89
C THR A 24 -8.90 -9.39 -8.98
N LEU A 25 -7.65 -9.77 -8.71
CA LEU A 25 -6.57 -9.66 -9.69
C LEU A 25 -6.81 -10.55 -10.92
N ARG A 26 -7.42 -11.71 -10.74
CA ARG A 26 -7.82 -12.58 -11.86
C ARG A 26 -8.86 -11.92 -12.76
N ARG A 27 -9.85 -11.22 -12.16
CA ARG A 27 -10.86 -10.45 -12.93
C ARG A 27 -10.21 -9.31 -13.72
N LEU A 28 -9.30 -8.57 -13.10
CA LEU A 28 -8.56 -7.49 -13.74
C LEU A 28 -7.70 -7.99 -14.91
N ARG A 29 -7.03 -9.14 -14.75
CA ARG A 29 -6.29 -9.78 -15.86
C ARG A 29 -7.20 -10.18 -17.01
N LYS A 30 -8.38 -10.75 -16.73
CA LYS A 30 -9.38 -11.07 -17.75
C LYS A 30 -9.89 -9.82 -18.47
N ALA A 31 -9.93 -8.68 -17.81
CA ALA A 31 -10.28 -7.37 -18.40
C ALA A 31 -9.15 -6.77 -19.25
N GLY A 32 -7.95 -7.39 -19.25
CA GLY A 32 -6.81 -6.99 -20.08
C GLY A 32 -5.75 -6.18 -19.36
N HIS A 33 -5.82 -6.04 -18.02
CA HIS A 33 -4.80 -5.36 -17.22
C HIS A 33 -3.67 -6.30 -16.83
N ALA A 34 -2.44 -5.77 -16.74
CA ALA A 34 -1.31 -6.47 -16.13
C ALA A 34 -1.35 -6.25 -14.62
N THR A 35 -1.32 -7.33 -13.83
CA THR A 35 -1.40 -7.24 -12.37
C THR A 35 -0.16 -7.78 -11.69
N ALA A 36 0.27 -7.12 -10.64
CA ALA A 36 1.36 -7.55 -9.75
C ALA A 36 0.95 -7.35 -8.29
N THR A 37 1.67 -8.02 -7.40
CA THR A 37 1.52 -7.87 -5.96
C THR A 37 2.85 -7.42 -5.35
N PHE A 38 2.76 -6.71 -4.23
CA PHE A 38 3.90 -6.38 -3.39
C PHE A 38 3.77 -7.16 -2.08
N ALA A 39 4.74 -8.00 -1.80
CA ALA A 39 4.79 -8.80 -0.59
C ALA A 39 5.72 -8.16 0.46
N TYR A 40 5.31 -8.20 1.71
CA TYR A 40 6.10 -7.77 2.86
C TYR A 40 5.68 -8.55 4.11
N PHE A 41 6.55 -8.60 5.10
CA PHE A 41 6.31 -9.27 6.38
C PHE A 41 6.46 -8.27 7.53
N ALA A 42 5.33 -7.74 7.99
CA ALA A 42 5.29 -6.70 9.03
C ALA A 42 5.96 -7.11 10.35
N SER A 43 6.03 -8.41 10.65
CA SER A 43 6.63 -8.93 11.90
C SER A 43 8.15 -9.00 11.87
N VAL A 44 8.78 -9.06 10.72
CA VAL A 44 10.25 -9.27 10.60
C VAL A 44 10.97 -8.19 9.81
N GLU A 45 10.26 -7.44 8.99
CA GLU A 45 10.83 -6.33 8.23
C GLU A 45 10.61 -4.99 8.94
N THR A 46 11.60 -4.09 8.86
CA THR A 46 11.44 -2.71 9.32
C THR A 46 10.54 -1.93 8.37
N LEU A 47 9.82 -0.94 8.89
CA LEU A 47 9.02 -0.03 8.07
C LEU A 47 9.88 0.68 7.01
N THR A 48 11.08 1.09 7.37
CA THR A 48 12.04 1.73 6.45
C THR A 48 12.40 0.82 5.28
N SER A 49 12.67 -0.46 5.52
CA SER A 49 12.96 -1.44 4.47
C SER A 49 11.77 -1.65 3.53
N ILE A 50 10.58 -1.83 4.11
CA ILE A 50 9.34 -2.00 3.33
C ILE A 50 9.11 -0.77 2.44
N GLN A 51 9.23 0.44 3.02
CA GLN A 51 9.02 1.70 2.30
C GLN A 51 10.04 1.89 1.18
N ALA A 52 11.32 1.64 1.42
CA ALA A 52 12.36 1.76 0.39
C ALA A 52 12.08 0.83 -0.80
N ARG A 53 11.72 -0.43 -0.54
CA ARG A 53 11.35 -1.39 -1.60
C ARG A 53 10.09 -0.97 -2.36
N LEU A 54 9.08 -0.45 -1.64
CA LEU A 54 7.84 -0.01 -2.25
C LEU A 54 8.05 1.23 -3.13
N VAL A 55 8.80 2.24 -2.66
CA VAL A 55 9.20 3.41 -3.45
C VAL A 55 9.95 3.00 -4.71
N ALA A 56 10.93 2.09 -4.62
CA ALA A 56 11.66 1.57 -5.78
C ALA A 56 10.71 0.86 -6.77
N ARG A 57 9.75 0.09 -6.26
CA ARG A 57 8.74 -0.59 -7.08
C ARG A 57 7.82 0.39 -7.81
N LEU A 58 7.35 1.43 -7.12
CA LEU A 58 6.53 2.49 -7.73
C LEU A 58 7.32 3.28 -8.79
N ALA A 59 8.57 3.63 -8.52
CA ALA A 59 9.42 4.30 -9.48
C ALA A 59 9.66 3.45 -10.74
N ALA A 60 9.80 2.13 -10.61
CA ALA A 60 9.89 1.22 -11.75
C ALA A 60 8.59 1.19 -12.57
N LEU A 61 7.43 1.09 -11.92
CA LEU A 61 6.13 1.15 -12.61
C LEU A 61 5.94 2.47 -13.36
N ALA A 62 6.33 3.58 -12.74
CA ALA A 62 6.23 4.92 -13.32
C ALA A 62 7.06 5.07 -14.62
N ARG A 63 8.23 4.43 -14.70
CA ARG A 63 9.05 4.39 -15.93
C ARG A 63 8.40 3.58 -17.03
N ASP A 64 7.69 2.54 -16.67
CA ASP A 64 7.07 1.61 -17.61
C ASP A 64 5.74 2.12 -18.23
N GLY A 65 5.21 3.25 -17.80
CA GLY A 65 3.99 3.86 -18.33
C GLY A 65 2.89 4.08 -17.28
N ASP A 66 1.65 4.11 -17.72
CA ASP A 66 0.49 4.34 -16.84
C ASP A 66 0.21 3.14 -15.94
N TYR A 67 -0.08 3.41 -14.69
CA TYR A 67 -0.35 2.40 -13.68
C TYR A 67 -1.41 2.86 -12.67
N ALA A 68 -2.02 1.90 -11.99
CA ALA A 68 -2.93 2.12 -10.88
C ALA A 68 -2.51 1.27 -9.66
N LEU A 69 -2.99 1.65 -8.50
CA LEU A 69 -2.64 1.02 -7.24
C LEU A 69 -3.90 0.57 -6.51
N ILE A 70 -3.81 -0.55 -5.83
CA ILE A 70 -4.85 -1.05 -4.91
C ILE A 70 -4.18 -1.35 -3.58
N GLY A 71 -4.58 -0.66 -2.53
CA GLY A 71 -4.10 -0.88 -1.17
C GLY A 71 -5.21 -1.38 -0.26
N HIS A 72 -5.02 -2.57 0.31
CA HIS A 72 -5.94 -3.11 1.30
C HIS A 72 -5.44 -2.82 2.71
N SER A 73 -6.29 -2.21 3.56
CA SER A 73 -5.98 -1.92 4.96
C SER A 73 -4.61 -1.21 5.11
N LEU A 74 -3.66 -1.78 5.84
CA LEU A 74 -2.29 -1.27 5.99
C LEU A 74 -1.61 -1.03 4.64
N GLY A 75 -1.87 -1.86 3.62
CA GLY A 75 -1.30 -1.68 2.28
C GLY A 75 -1.61 -0.32 1.65
N GLY A 76 -2.79 0.23 1.89
CA GLY A 76 -3.14 1.58 1.45
C GLY A 76 -2.38 2.67 2.21
N VAL A 77 -2.12 2.48 3.50
CA VAL A 77 -1.30 3.39 4.32
C VAL A 77 0.13 3.41 3.78
N LEU A 78 0.71 2.23 3.51
CA LEU A 78 2.07 2.10 2.96
C LEU A 78 2.18 2.75 1.58
N LEU A 79 1.19 2.56 0.71
CA LEU A 79 1.14 3.18 -0.61
C LEU A 79 1.07 4.70 -0.54
N ARG A 80 0.23 5.26 0.32
CA ARG A 80 0.16 6.72 0.54
C ARG A 80 1.51 7.28 0.98
N HIS A 81 2.14 6.64 1.95
CA HIS A 81 3.45 7.03 2.46
C HIS A 81 4.52 6.96 1.36
N ALA A 82 4.56 5.87 0.59
CA ALA A 82 5.52 5.69 -0.50
C ALA A 82 5.31 6.72 -1.63
N LEU A 83 4.06 7.04 -1.99
CA LEU A 83 3.76 8.03 -3.02
C LEU A 83 4.23 9.44 -2.62
N CYS A 84 4.06 9.83 -1.35
CA CYS A 84 4.56 11.09 -0.83
C CYS A 84 6.11 11.14 -0.76
N SER A 85 6.78 9.99 -0.83
CA SER A 85 8.23 9.85 -0.79
C SER A 85 8.87 9.64 -2.16
N LEU A 86 8.10 9.64 -3.24
CA LEU A 86 8.63 9.49 -4.59
C LEU A 86 9.47 10.71 -4.97
N PRO A 87 10.57 10.50 -5.73
CA PRO A 87 11.35 11.61 -6.29
C PRO A 87 10.49 12.57 -7.12
N ALA A 88 10.81 13.86 -7.06
CA ALA A 88 10.14 14.87 -7.88
C ALA A 88 10.20 14.50 -9.38
N GLY A 89 9.12 14.75 -10.09
CA GLY A 89 9.00 14.40 -11.51
C GLY A 89 8.67 12.92 -11.79
N THR A 90 8.57 12.07 -10.77
CA THR A 90 8.11 10.70 -10.97
C THR A 90 6.64 10.70 -11.38
N ARG A 91 6.30 9.95 -12.47
CA ARG A 91 4.92 9.79 -12.91
C ARG A 91 4.06 9.24 -11.78
N GLN A 92 2.96 9.92 -11.50
CA GLN A 92 2.00 9.49 -10.50
C GLN A 92 1.05 8.41 -11.06
N PRO A 93 0.47 7.55 -10.22
CA PRO A 93 -0.53 6.59 -10.67
C PRO A 93 -1.79 7.30 -11.15
N ARG A 94 -2.50 6.68 -12.08
CA ARG A 94 -3.79 7.17 -12.57
C ARG A 94 -4.86 7.16 -11.47
N HIS A 95 -4.76 6.22 -10.54
CA HIS A 95 -5.69 6.07 -9.42
C HIS A 95 -5.09 5.23 -8.30
N LEU A 96 -5.46 5.55 -7.05
CA LEU A 96 -5.21 4.74 -5.87
C LEU A 96 -6.54 4.31 -5.25
N PHE A 97 -6.81 3.01 -5.30
CA PHE A 97 -7.97 2.41 -4.63
C PHE A 97 -7.60 1.99 -3.22
N LEU A 98 -8.32 2.52 -2.23
CA LEU A 98 -8.14 2.25 -0.81
C LEU A 98 -9.26 1.34 -0.31
N VAL A 99 -8.96 0.07 -0.12
CA VAL A 99 -9.94 -0.93 0.33
C VAL A 99 -9.81 -1.11 1.83
N GLY A 100 -10.74 -0.53 2.60
CA GLY A 100 -10.71 -0.61 4.06
C GLY A 100 -9.43 -0.03 4.69
N SER A 101 -8.78 0.90 4.02
CA SER A 101 -7.52 1.50 4.47
C SER A 101 -7.80 2.72 5.37
N PRO A 102 -7.23 2.77 6.59
CA PRO A 102 -7.45 3.91 7.48
C PRO A 102 -6.69 5.15 7.00
N MET A 103 -7.36 6.30 7.05
CA MET A 103 -6.75 7.61 6.79
C MET A 103 -6.10 8.18 8.06
N VAL A 104 -6.59 7.77 9.22
CA VAL A 104 -6.12 8.16 10.55
C VAL A 104 -5.93 6.93 11.44
N ALA A 105 -5.23 7.09 12.57
CA ALA A 105 -5.10 6.01 13.53
C ALA A 105 -6.49 5.61 14.08
N THR A 106 -6.80 4.32 14.04
CA THR A 106 -8.08 3.81 14.53
C THR A 106 -8.01 3.52 16.03
N ARG A 107 -9.14 3.68 16.74
CA ARG A 107 -9.23 3.35 18.16
C ARG A 107 -8.84 1.89 18.45
N THR A 108 -9.21 0.97 17.56
CA THR A 108 -8.86 -0.44 17.67
C THR A 108 -7.35 -0.66 17.62
N ASN A 109 -6.65 -0.05 16.67
CA ASN A 109 -5.19 -0.17 16.56
C ASN A 109 -4.48 0.49 17.74
N ILE A 110 -4.97 1.64 18.20
CA ILE A 110 -4.43 2.31 19.41
C ILE A 110 -4.58 1.41 20.63
N TYR A 111 -5.73 0.79 20.81
CA TYR A 111 -5.98 -0.12 21.93
C TYR A 111 -5.11 -1.38 21.86
N LEU A 112 -5.07 -2.04 20.68
CA LEU A 112 -4.30 -3.27 20.47
C LEU A 112 -2.78 -3.05 20.62
N ASN A 113 -2.27 -1.87 20.31
CA ASN A 113 -0.85 -1.53 20.47
C ASN A 113 -0.37 -1.53 21.95
N ARG A 114 -1.27 -1.62 22.93
CA ARG A 114 -0.90 -1.81 24.34
C ARG A 114 -0.40 -3.22 24.62
N PHE A 115 -0.77 -4.20 23.79
CA PHE A 115 -0.41 -5.60 24.00
C PHE A 115 0.94 -5.93 23.32
N ARG A 116 1.82 -6.58 24.08
CA ARG A 116 3.15 -7.01 23.58
C ARG A 116 3.02 -7.95 22.39
N LEU A 117 2.01 -8.82 22.37
CA LEU A 117 1.76 -9.74 21.26
C LEU A 117 1.44 -8.99 19.96
N TYR A 118 0.64 -7.94 20.01
CA TYR A 118 0.34 -7.11 18.85
C TYR A 118 1.63 -6.48 18.27
N LYS A 119 2.49 -5.93 19.16
CA LYS A 119 3.78 -5.33 18.75
C LYS A 119 4.72 -6.37 18.14
N LEU A 120 4.73 -7.59 18.67
CA LEU A 120 5.53 -8.69 18.15
C LEU A 120 5.05 -9.16 16.77
N LEU A 121 3.74 -9.30 16.58
CA LEU A 121 3.15 -9.79 15.33
C LEU A 121 3.18 -8.76 14.19
N PHE A 122 3.05 -7.48 14.51
CA PHE A 122 2.86 -6.42 13.51
C PHE A 122 3.97 -5.37 13.49
N GLY A 123 4.96 -5.49 14.37
CA GLY A 123 6.19 -4.72 14.37
C GLY A 123 5.96 -3.20 14.24
N GLU A 124 6.82 -2.55 13.48
CA GLU A 124 6.76 -1.10 13.23
C GLU A 124 5.53 -0.67 12.43
N CYS A 125 5.02 -1.54 11.56
CA CYS A 125 3.81 -1.28 10.78
C CYS A 125 2.58 -1.18 11.68
N GLY A 126 2.44 -2.06 12.68
CA GLY A 126 1.39 -1.97 13.68
C GLY A 126 1.48 -0.71 14.54
N GLN A 127 2.70 -0.31 14.90
CA GLN A 127 2.94 0.94 15.63
C GLN A 127 2.62 2.18 14.79
N LEU A 128 2.88 2.15 13.48
CA LEU A 128 2.53 3.24 12.57
C LEU A 128 1.03 3.50 12.59
N VAL A 129 0.19 2.48 12.33
CA VAL A 129 -1.27 2.64 12.26
C VAL A 129 -1.94 2.89 13.61
N ALA A 130 -1.23 2.62 14.71
CA ALA A 130 -1.66 2.92 16.06
C ALA A 130 -1.25 4.31 16.57
N SER A 131 -0.42 5.05 15.82
CA SER A 131 0.07 6.38 16.21
C SER A 131 -0.66 7.50 15.47
N PRO A 132 -1.48 8.33 16.15
CA PRO A 132 -2.12 9.48 15.53
C PRO A 132 -1.12 10.44 14.87
N GLN A 133 0.02 10.70 15.54
CA GLN A 133 1.04 11.60 15.05
C GLN A 133 1.70 11.07 13.77
N ARG A 134 2.07 9.79 13.74
CA ARG A 134 2.69 9.16 12.57
C ARG A 134 1.72 9.04 11.40
N MET A 135 0.45 8.71 11.67
CA MET A 135 -0.59 8.66 10.65
C MET A 135 -0.91 10.04 10.07
N ALA A 136 -0.93 11.09 10.91
CA ALA A 136 -1.13 12.47 10.47
C ALA A 136 0.06 12.99 9.64
N ALA A 137 1.27 12.51 9.89
CA ALA A 137 2.46 12.87 9.13
C ALA A 137 2.50 12.24 7.72
N ILE A 138 1.68 11.20 7.47
CA ILE A 138 1.51 10.64 6.13
C ILE A 138 0.64 11.61 5.32
N GLY A 139 1.21 12.24 4.32
CA GLY A 139 0.49 13.11 3.41
C GLY A 139 -0.63 12.40 2.66
N THR A 140 -1.51 13.19 2.06
CA THR A 140 -2.45 12.70 1.04
C THR A 140 -1.84 13.03 -0.32
N PRO A 141 -1.52 12.04 -1.15
CA PRO A 141 -0.98 12.32 -2.47
C PRO A 141 -2.03 13.03 -3.34
N ASP A 142 -1.57 13.96 -4.18
CA ASP A 142 -2.43 14.72 -5.10
C ASP A 142 -2.75 13.88 -6.35
N ILE A 143 -3.54 12.85 -6.16
CA ILE A 143 -3.99 11.91 -7.20
C ILE A 143 -5.43 11.49 -6.91
N PRO A 144 -6.17 10.96 -7.91
CA PRO A 144 -7.49 10.40 -7.68
C PRO A 144 -7.44 9.25 -6.67
N LEU A 145 -8.25 9.35 -5.60
CA LEU A 145 -8.40 8.38 -4.52
C LEU A 145 -9.85 7.88 -4.46
N THR A 146 -10.03 6.60 -4.20
CA THR A 146 -11.34 5.99 -3.92
C THR A 146 -11.22 4.93 -2.84
#